data_3d5d25f3f25b3bacf9d20139f8b9c23b
#
_entry.id   3d5d25f3f25b3bacf9d20139f8b9c23b
#
_cell.length_a   1.000
_cell.length_b   1.000
_cell.length_c   1.000
_cell.angle_alpha   90.00
_cell.angle_beta   90.00
_cell.angle_gamma   90.00
#
_symmetry.space_group_name_H-M   'P 1'
#
loop_
_entity.id
_entity.type
_entity.pdbx_description
1 polymer ?
#
loop_
_entity_poly.entity_id
_entity_poly.type
_entity_poly.pdbx_seq_one_letter_code
_entity_poly.pdbx_strand_id
1 'polypeptide(L)'
;KTIFQNEENGYTIAVFTTKDTSVPLAARDKYLQGQKVIGFTAIGFDLPQSDQIEIEMEGQWEKSSHGLQYQVENFMEIVPRTKEGILGYLSCGSVKGVGPKVAEAIYKEFGLNTLEIMEEHPQELLKVKGISQKRLKGIVESYGKNRVFRELMTFLAPYKVTPKKVNLILQKFRSDSVEIVRHR
;
A
#
# COMPACT_ATOMS: atom_id res chain seq x y z
N LYS A 1 7.26 10.69 2.20
CA LYS A 1 7.78 11.54 1.08
C LYS A 1 8.83 10.75 0.33
N THR A 2 8.60 10.50 -0.97
CA THR A 2 9.58 9.82 -1.85
C THR A 2 10.77 10.74 -2.11
N ILE A 3 11.98 10.21 -1.97
CA ILE A 3 13.25 10.89 -2.28
C ILE A 3 13.70 10.46 -3.68
N PHE A 4 13.63 9.15 -3.96
CA PHE A 4 14.06 8.56 -5.21
C PHE A 4 13.21 7.31 -5.51
N GLN A 5 12.89 7.11 -6.78
CA GLN A 5 12.32 5.87 -7.28
C GLN A 5 12.91 5.55 -8.64
N ASN A 6 13.27 4.29 -8.82
CA ASN A 6 13.65 3.74 -10.11
C ASN A 6 12.42 3.06 -10.73
N GLU A 7 11.89 3.62 -11.81
CA GLU A 7 10.68 3.13 -12.48
C GLU A 7 10.86 1.75 -13.15
N GLU A 8 12.09 1.39 -13.52
CA GLU A 8 12.36 0.11 -14.19
C GLU A 8 12.30 -1.08 -13.23
N ASN A 9 12.76 -0.91 -12.00
CA ASN A 9 12.86 -1.99 -11.04
C ASN A 9 12.08 -1.79 -9.73
N GLY A 10 11.41 -0.65 -9.58
CA GLY A 10 10.61 -0.32 -8.39
C GLY A 10 11.43 0.05 -7.15
N TYR A 11 12.77 0.14 -7.24
CA TYR A 11 13.59 0.51 -6.09
C TYR A 11 13.28 1.92 -5.62
N THR A 12 12.94 2.05 -4.34
CA THR A 12 12.42 3.28 -3.76
C THR A 12 13.22 3.65 -2.51
N ILE A 13 13.53 4.95 -2.39
CA ILE A 13 14.06 5.58 -1.18
C ILE A 13 13.04 6.62 -0.75
N ALA A 14 12.51 6.51 0.46
CA ALA A 14 11.50 7.43 0.94
C ALA A 14 11.60 7.67 2.45
N VAL A 15 11.17 8.86 2.89
CA VAL A 15 10.96 9.16 4.31
C VAL A 15 9.57 8.71 4.71
N PHE A 16 9.53 7.87 5.72
CA PHE A 16 8.32 7.43 6.40
C PHE A 16 8.20 8.06 7.76
N THR A 17 7.01 8.08 8.30
CA THR A 17 6.72 8.57 9.65
C THR A 17 6.05 7.47 10.48
N THR A 18 6.42 7.38 11.75
CA THR A 18 5.85 6.41 12.69
C THR A 18 5.68 7.03 14.08
N LYS A 19 4.89 6.38 14.92
CA LYS A 19 4.82 6.65 16.35
C LYS A 19 5.67 5.67 17.17
N ASP A 20 6.25 4.68 16.52
CA ASP A 20 7.09 3.68 17.17
C ASP A 20 8.39 4.31 17.67
N THR A 21 8.58 4.30 18.97
CA THR A 21 9.74 4.86 19.64
C THR A 21 10.99 3.99 19.56
N SER A 22 10.87 2.75 19.08
CA SER A 22 11.99 1.82 18.87
C SER A 22 12.94 2.25 17.74
N VAL A 23 12.51 3.19 16.87
CA VAL A 23 13.38 3.77 15.83
C VAL A 23 14.65 4.34 16.45
N PRO A 24 15.84 3.86 16.03
CA PRO A 24 17.12 4.33 16.57
C PRO A 24 17.29 5.84 16.44
N LEU A 25 17.82 6.50 17.46
CA LEU A 25 18.03 7.96 17.45
C LEU A 25 18.85 8.42 16.25
N ALA A 26 19.87 7.63 15.88
CA ALA A 26 20.75 7.92 14.73
C ALA A 26 20.03 7.84 13.36
N ALA A 27 18.86 7.18 13.30
CA ALA A 27 18.06 7.03 12.08
C ALA A 27 16.98 8.12 11.96
N ARG A 28 16.69 8.86 13.05
CA ARG A 28 15.60 9.82 13.09
C ARG A 28 15.88 11.04 12.23
N ASP A 29 14.89 11.40 11.42
CA ASP A 29 14.96 12.60 10.58
C ASP A 29 14.99 13.86 11.46
N LYS A 30 16.04 14.66 11.28
CA LYS A 30 16.26 15.91 12.04
C LYS A 30 15.21 16.98 11.75
N TYR A 31 14.63 16.99 10.55
CA TYR A 31 13.62 17.96 10.14
C TYR A 31 12.24 17.71 10.76
N LEU A 32 12.01 16.52 11.31
CA LEU A 32 10.78 16.13 11.99
C LEU A 32 10.91 16.10 13.52
N GLN A 33 12.05 16.57 14.06
CA GLN A 33 12.26 16.66 15.50
C GLN A 33 11.28 17.67 16.12
N GLY A 34 10.63 17.25 17.22
CA GLY A 34 9.62 18.07 17.91
C GLY A 34 8.18 17.85 17.41
N GLN A 35 7.97 17.06 16.39
CA GLN A 35 6.63 16.61 15.98
C GLN A 35 6.18 15.40 16.79
N LYS A 36 4.86 15.11 16.75
CA LYS A 36 4.26 13.92 17.40
C LYS A 36 4.63 12.59 16.71
N VAL A 37 5.42 12.65 15.65
CA VAL A 37 5.83 11.51 14.83
C VAL A 37 7.34 11.49 14.65
N ILE A 38 7.88 10.31 14.45
CA ILE A 38 9.30 10.08 14.19
C ILE A 38 9.44 9.81 12.68
N GLY A 39 10.27 10.62 12.00
CA GLY A 39 10.63 10.38 10.60
C GLY A 39 11.87 9.52 10.50
N PHE A 40 11.93 8.66 9.49
CA PHE A 40 13.12 7.86 9.17
C PHE A 40 13.14 7.52 7.66
N THR A 41 14.33 7.29 7.14
CA THR A 41 14.49 6.86 5.75
C THR A 41 14.37 5.35 5.66
N ALA A 42 13.48 4.88 4.77
CA ALA A 42 13.38 3.49 4.39
C ALA A 42 13.73 3.30 2.91
N ILE A 43 14.34 2.16 2.61
CA ILE A 43 14.73 1.74 1.28
C ILE A 43 14.18 0.35 1.00
N GLY A 44 13.69 0.13 -0.20
CA GLY A 44 13.07 -1.14 -0.60
C GLY A 44 12.52 -1.08 -2.01
N PHE A 45 11.79 -2.11 -2.41
CA PHE A 45 11.15 -2.18 -3.72
C PHE A 45 9.65 -1.94 -3.60
N ASP A 46 9.11 -1.18 -4.56
CA ASP A 46 7.68 -0.90 -4.70
C ASP A 46 7.03 -0.32 -3.44
N LEU A 47 7.81 0.42 -2.62
CA LEU A 47 7.28 1.09 -1.43
C LEU A 47 6.21 2.11 -1.84
N PRO A 48 5.07 2.18 -1.12
CA PRO A 48 4.01 3.11 -1.44
C PRO A 48 4.48 4.56 -1.32
N GLN A 49 4.06 5.39 -2.28
CA GLN A 49 4.47 6.78 -2.37
C GLN A 49 3.47 7.76 -1.77
N SER A 50 2.31 7.25 -1.36
CA SER A 50 1.26 8.08 -0.78
C SER A 50 1.44 8.22 0.73
N ASP A 51 1.25 9.41 1.25
CA ASP A 51 1.17 9.71 2.68
C ASP A 51 -0.20 9.34 3.30
N GLN A 52 -1.13 8.85 2.47
CA GLN A 52 -2.46 8.42 2.87
C GLN A 52 -2.54 6.92 3.17
N ILE A 53 -1.46 6.18 2.93
CA ILE A 53 -1.39 4.73 3.16
C ILE A 53 -0.58 4.46 4.41
N GLU A 54 -1.16 3.75 5.36
CA GLU A 54 -0.47 3.23 6.52
C GLU A 54 0.06 1.82 6.20
N ILE A 55 1.32 1.56 6.54
CA ILE A 55 1.95 0.26 6.25
C ILE A 55 2.66 -0.29 7.47
N GLU A 56 2.65 -1.61 7.60
CA GLU A 56 3.52 -2.36 8.49
C GLU A 56 4.74 -2.82 7.68
N MET A 57 5.93 -2.58 8.21
CA MET A 57 7.20 -2.93 7.55
C MET A 57 7.97 -3.95 8.39
N GLU A 58 8.53 -4.93 7.71
CA GLU A 58 9.53 -5.85 8.25
C GLU A 58 10.86 -5.63 7.54
N GLY A 59 11.95 -5.64 8.28
CA GLY A 59 13.28 -5.41 7.74
C GLY A 59 14.32 -5.17 8.83
N GLN A 60 15.42 -4.55 8.46
CA GLN A 60 16.53 -4.31 9.37
C GLN A 60 17.17 -2.94 9.15
N TRP A 61 17.81 -2.43 10.20
CA TRP A 61 18.56 -1.19 10.12
C TRP A 61 19.93 -1.43 9.51
N GLU A 62 20.21 -0.73 8.41
CA GLU A 62 21.50 -0.80 7.73
C GLU A 62 22.20 0.56 7.72
N LYS A 63 23.53 0.54 7.88
CA LYS A 63 24.35 1.74 7.80
C LYS A 63 24.77 1.98 6.36
N SER A 64 24.45 3.16 5.84
CA SER A 64 24.87 3.62 4.51
C SER A 64 25.76 4.85 4.60
N SER A 65 26.27 5.32 3.45
CA SER A 65 26.97 6.61 3.35
C SER A 65 26.11 7.82 3.74
N HIS A 66 24.78 7.66 3.72
CA HIS A 66 23.79 8.70 4.03
C HIS A 66 23.20 8.57 5.45
N GLY A 67 23.78 7.69 6.28
CA GLY A 67 23.31 7.44 7.64
C GLY A 67 22.66 6.07 7.81
N LEU A 68 21.94 5.92 8.92
CA LEU A 68 21.22 4.70 9.25
C LEU A 68 19.84 4.70 8.54
N GLN A 69 19.58 3.69 7.71
CA GLN A 69 18.37 3.53 6.91
C GLN A 69 17.69 2.21 7.24
N TYR A 70 16.37 2.13 7.07
CA TYR A 70 15.61 0.89 7.25
C TYR A 70 15.51 0.15 5.92
N GLN A 71 16.22 -0.96 5.79
CA GLN A 71 16.11 -1.85 4.64
C GLN A 71 14.85 -2.68 4.78
N VAL A 72 13.83 -2.35 3.98
CA VAL A 72 12.56 -3.06 3.99
C VAL A 72 12.70 -4.37 3.22
N GLU A 73 12.48 -5.48 3.90
CA GLU A 73 12.42 -6.82 3.30
C GLU A 73 10.99 -7.13 2.85
N ASN A 74 10.01 -6.75 3.69
CA ASN A 74 8.60 -6.93 3.47
C ASN A 74 7.80 -5.72 3.96
N PHE A 75 6.66 -5.47 3.33
CA PHE A 75 5.67 -4.54 3.89
C PHE A 75 4.26 -4.99 3.54
N MET A 76 3.30 -4.58 4.36
CA MET A 76 1.88 -4.82 4.16
C MET A 76 1.10 -3.52 4.39
N GLU A 77 0.19 -3.18 3.47
CA GLU A 77 -0.70 -2.06 3.66
C GLU A 77 -1.74 -2.39 4.75
N ILE A 78 -1.87 -1.50 5.73
CA ILE A 78 -2.88 -1.61 6.78
C ILE A 78 -4.20 -1.13 6.20
N VAL A 79 -5.21 -2.01 6.19
CA VAL A 79 -6.55 -1.65 5.75
C VAL A 79 -7.15 -0.64 6.72
N PRO A 80 -7.45 0.59 6.27
CA PRO A 80 -7.92 1.62 7.17
C PRO A 80 -9.34 1.34 7.67
N ARG A 81 -9.57 1.62 8.96
CA ARG A 81 -10.88 1.47 9.63
C ARG A 81 -11.50 2.81 10.06
N THR A 82 -10.90 3.92 9.65
CA THR A 82 -11.42 5.27 9.92
C THR A 82 -11.89 5.92 8.64
N LYS A 83 -12.77 6.91 8.75
CA LYS A 83 -13.24 7.69 7.61
C LYS A 83 -12.10 8.30 6.81
N GLU A 84 -11.20 8.98 7.51
CA GLU A 84 -10.03 9.65 6.92
C GLU A 84 -9.11 8.65 6.21
N GLY A 85 -8.86 7.51 6.84
CA GLY A 85 -8.06 6.43 6.28
C GLY A 85 -8.69 5.82 5.02
N ILE A 86 -10.00 5.54 5.05
CA ILE A 86 -10.72 4.99 3.88
C ILE A 86 -10.70 6.00 2.72
N LEU A 87 -11.01 7.27 2.99
CA LEU A 87 -10.98 8.31 1.96
C LEU A 87 -9.57 8.50 1.39
N GLY A 88 -8.56 8.52 2.24
CA GLY A 88 -7.16 8.58 1.84
C GLY A 88 -6.76 7.39 0.96
N TYR A 89 -7.04 6.17 1.41
CA TYR A 89 -6.76 4.94 0.67
C TYR A 89 -7.41 4.92 -0.72
N LEU A 90 -8.69 5.31 -0.82
CA LEU A 90 -9.39 5.33 -2.10
C LEU A 90 -8.87 6.41 -3.06
N SER A 91 -8.45 7.56 -2.55
CA SER A 91 -8.07 8.73 -3.35
C SER A 91 -6.58 8.83 -3.67
N CYS A 92 -5.72 7.99 -3.05
CA CYS A 92 -4.26 8.05 -3.21
C CYS A 92 -3.73 7.60 -4.58
N GLY A 93 -4.61 7.22 -5.50
CA GLY A 93 -4.23 6.74 -6.84
C GLY A 93 -4.08 5.22 -6.95
N SER A 94 -4.10 4.49 -5.83
CA SER A 94 -4.03 3.01 -5.82
C SER A 94 -5.28 2.37 -6.45
N VAL A 95 -6.43 3.07 -6.38
CA VAL A 95 -7.68 2.61 -7.00
C VAL A 95 -7.97 3.42 -8.24
N LYS A 96 -7.81 2.81 -9.40
CA LYS A 96 -7.99 3.49 -10.69
C LYS A 96 -9.41 4.00 -10.88
N GLY A 97 -9.54 5.29 -11.19
CA GLY A 97 -10.83 5.94 -11.42
C GLY A 97 -11.53 6.44 -10.16
N VAL A 98 -10.89 6.35 -8.99
CA VAL A 98 -11.40 6.92 -7.74
C VAL A 98 -10.52 8.10 -7.33
N GLY A 99 -11.02 9.31 -7.58
CA GLY A 99 -10.43 10.53 -7.03
C GLY A 99 -11.18 10.97 -5.76
N PRO A 100 -10.75 12.07 -5.09
CA PRO A 100 -11.32 12.52 -3.81
C PRO A 100 -12.84 12.62 -3.80
N LYS A 101 -13.45 13.27 -4.81
CA LYS A 101 -14.91 13.43 -4.91
C LYS A 101 -15.67 12.11 -5.04
N VAL A 102 -15.08 11.14 -5.75
CA VAL A 102 -15.69 9.79 -5.91
C VAL A 102 -15.52 8.98 -4.64
N ALA A 103 -14.37 9.08 -3.98
CA ALA A 103 -14.11 8.46 -2.68
C ALA A 103 -15.11 8.93 -1.62
N GLU A 104 -15.36 10.25 -1.55
CA GLU A 104 -16.38 10.82 -0.66
C GLU A 104 -17.78 10.29 -0.97
N ALA A 105 -18.14 10.21 -2.26
CA ALA A 105 -19.46 9.70 -2.67
C ALA A 105 -19.63 8.21 -2.30
N ILE A 106 -18.59 7.39 -2.50
CA ILE A 106 -18.59 5.98 -2.10
C ILE A 106 -18.72 5.88 -0.58
N TYR A 107 -17.90 6.63 0.16
CA TYR A 107 -17.94 6.58 1.62
C TYR A 107 -19.29 7.07 2.19
N LYS A 108 -19.91 8.07 1.57
CA LYS A 108 -21.24 8.56 1.97
C LYS A 108 -22.32 7.48 1.84
N GLU A 109 -22.20 6.61 0.83
CA GLU A 109 -23.16 5.52 0.59
C GLU A 109 -22.92 4.32 1.53
N PHE A 110 -21.67 3.93 1.72
CA PHE A 110 -21.32 2.65 2.38
C PHE A 110 -20.63 2.82 3.75
N GLY A 111 -20.20 4.02 4.10
CA GLY A 111 -19.56 4.31 5.39
C GLY A 111 -18.30 3.45 5.61
N LEU A 112 -18.17 2.88 6.81
CA LEU A 112 -17.04 2.05 7.19
C LEU A 112 -16.98 0.71 6.43
N ASN A 113 -18.11 0.26 5.86
CA ASN A 113 -18.19 -0.99 5.09
C ASN A 113 -17.73 -0.81 3.63
N THR A 114 -17.25 0.38 3.26
CA THR A 114 -16.83 0.70 1.89
C THR A 114 -15.86 -0.33 1.31
N LEU A 115 -14.83 -0.70 2.06
CA LEU A 115 -13.80 -1.62 1.56
C LEU A 115 -14.31 -3.06 1.44
N GLU A 116 -15.17 -3.49 2.36
CA GLU A 116 -15.87 -4.78 2.31
C GLU A 116 -16.81 -4.87 1.10
N ILE A 117 -17.61 -3.82 0.85
CA ILE A 117 -18.47 -3.72 -0.33
C ILE A 117 -17.67 -3.78 -1.63
N MET A 118 -16.52 -3.08 -1.68
CA MET A 118 -15.65 -3.12 -2.86
C MET A 118 -15.05 -4.51 -3.10
N GLU A 119 -14.87 -5.29 -2.06
CA GLU A 119 -14.30 -6.63 -2.11
C GLU A 119 -15.33 -7.71 -2.44
N GLU A 120 -16.45 -7.72 -1.73
CA GLU A 120 -17.45 -8.78 -1.81
C GLU A 120 -18.59 -8.47 -2.77
N HIS A 121 -18.99 -7.19 -2.83
CA HIS A 121 -20.16 -6.76 -3.59
C HIS A 121 -19.88 -5.53 -4.48
N PRO A 122 -18.86 -5.55 -5.35
CA PRO A 122 -18.43 -4.38 -6.11
C PRO A 122 -19.52 -3.79 -7.01
N GLN A 123 -20.53 -4.58 -7.41
CA GLN A 123 -21.67 -4.11 -8.20
C GLN A 123 -22.52 -3.05 -7.47
N GLU A 124 -22.52 -3.07 -6.13
CA GLU A 124 -23.21 -2.07 -5.32
C GLU A 124 -22.68 -0.64 -5.57
N LEU A 125 -21.41 -0.51 -6.00
CA LEU A 125 -20.82 0.78 -6.36
C LEU A 125 -21.57 1.51 -7.48
N LEU A 126 -22.37 0.82 -8.28
CA LEU A 126 -23.21 1.44 -9.31
C LEU A 126 -24.31 2.32 -8.73
N LYS A 127 -24.67 2.15 -7.46
CA LYS A 127 -25.60 3.03 -6.73
C LYS A 127 -25.00 4.42 -6.50
N VAL A 128 -23.67 4.54 -6.54
CA VAL A 128 -22.97 5.80 -6.29
C VAL A 128 -22.99 6.67 -7.54
N LYS A 129 -23.51 7.89 -7.38
CA LYS A 129 -23.55 8.88 -8.48
C LYS A 129 -22.15 9.13 -9.04
N GLY A 130 -22.01 8.93 -10.34
CA GLY A 130 -20.74 9.15 -11.06
C GLY A 130 -19.90 7.88 -11.26
N ILE A 131 -20.38 6.71 -10.82
CA ILE A 131 -19.78 5.41 -11.15
C ILE A 131 -20.59 4.74 -12.27
N SER A 132 -20.00 4.70 -13.45
CA SER A 132 -20.52 3.96 -14.61
C SER A 132 -19.97 2.54 -14.64
N GLN A 133 -20.55 1.64 -15.42
CA GLN A 133 -20.05 0.28 -15.65
C GLN A 133 -18.58 0.26 -16.08
N LYS A 134 -18.17 1.18 -16.96
CA LYS A 134 -16.77 1.31 -17.41
C LYS A 134 -15.84 1.69 -16.25
N ARG A 135 -16.29 2.61 -15.38
CA ARG A 135 -15.51 3.02 -14.20
C ARG A 135 -15.46 1.91 -13.18
N LEU A 136 -16.57 1.23 -12.92
CA LEU A 136 -16.63 0.08 -12.02
C LEU A 136 -15.60 -0.99 -12.43
N LYS A 137 -15.53 -1.34 -13.72
CA LYS A 137 -14.53 -2.31 -14.21
C LYS A 137 -13.11 -1.90 -13.86
N GLY A 138 -12.75 -0.64 -14.08
CA GLY A 138 -11.42 -0.12 -13.72
C GLY A 138 -11.13 -0.14 -12.21
N ILE A 139 -12.16 0.16 -11.40
CA ILE A 139 -12.07 0.09 -9.93
C ILE A 139 -11.82 -1.35 -9.48
N VAL A 140 -12.63 -2.31 -9.94
CA VAL A 140 -12.53 -3.73 -9.58
C VAL A 140 -11.18 -4.31 -9.99
N GLU A 141 -10.72 -4.02 -11.22
CA GLU A 141 -9.43 -4.51 -11.70
C GLU A 141 -8.25 -3.98 -10.89
N SER A 142 -8.24 -2.69 -10.53
CA SER A 142 -7.15 -2.10 -9.77
C SER A 142 -7.18 -2.53 -8.29
N TYR A 143 -8.36 -2.57 -7.69
CA TYR A 143 -8.55 -3.01 -6.30
C TYR A 143 -8.20 -4.49 -6.14
N GLY A 144 -8.64 -5.33 -7.08
CA GLY A 144 -8.34 -6.76 -7.10
C GLY A 144 -6.84 -7.08 -7.23
N LYS A 145 -6.11 -6.32 -8.05
CA LYS A 145 -4.64 -6.48 -8.15
C LYS A 145 -3.94 -6.21 -6.82
N ASN A 146 -4.34 -5.16 -6.13
CA ASN A 146 -3.78 -4.81 -4.82
C ASN A 146 -4.11 -5.87 -3.75
N ARG A 147 -5.31 -6.46 -3.83
CA ARG A 147 -5.72 -7.56 -2.95
C ARG A 147 -4.86 -8.81 -3.15
N VAL A 148 -4.75 -9.26 -4.41
CA VAL A 148 -3.96 -10.45 -4.75
C VAL A 148 -2.50 -10.27 -4.37
N PHE A 149 -1.95 -9.08 -4.55
CA PHE A 149 -0.59 -8.76 -4.09
C PHE A 149 -0.45 -8.91 -2.57
N ARG A 150 -1.36 -8.33 -1.78
CA ARG A 150 -1.35 -8.45 -0.31
C ARG A 150 -1.47 -9.91 0.14
N GLU A 151 -2.38 -10.66 -0.48
CA GLU A 151 -2.61 -12.07 -0.14
C GLU A 151 -1.36 -12.92 -0.42
N LEU A 152 -0.69 -12.70 -1.57
CA LEU A 152 0.57 -13.37 -1.90
C LEU A 152 1.69 -12.96 -0.97
N MET A 153 1.82 -11.70 -0.60
CA MET A 153 2.82 -11.22 0.33
C MET A 153 2.65 -11.90 1.70
N THR A 154 1.42 -11.95 2.21
CA THR A 154 1.11 -12.61 3.49
C THR A 154 1.44 -14.11 3.43
N PHE A 155 1.06 -14.79 2.35
CA PHE A 155 1.31 -16.22 2.17
C PHE A 155 2.79 -16.56 2.03
N LEU A 156 3.54 -15.71 1.31
CA LEU A 156 4.95 -15.93 0.98
C LEU A 156 5.92 -15.31 2.03
N ALA A 157 5.41 -14.59 3.02
CA ALA A 157 6.22 -13.99 4.09
C ALA A 157 7.16 -15.01 4.80
N PRO A 158 6.70 -16.23 5.17
CA PRO A 158 7.59 -17.23 5.80
C PRO A 158 8.74 -17.66 4.91
N TYR A 159 8.59 -17.54 3.59
CA TYR A 159 9.61 -17.95 2.60
C TYR A 159 10.55 -16.81 2.20
N LYS A 160 10.47 -15.64 2.87
CA LYS A 160 11.28 -14.45 2.60
C LYS A 160 11.28 -14.02 1.12
N VAL A 161 10.13 -14.12 0.48
CA VAL A 161 9.98 -13.71 -0.93
C VAL A 161 9.80 -12.20 -0.97
N THR A 162 10.64 -11.52 -1.75
CA THR A 162 10.60 -10.06 -1.87
C THR A 162 9.39 -9.58 -2.67
N PRO A 163 8.89 -8.35 -2.43
CA PRO A 163 7.81 -7.73 -3.21
C PRO A 163 8.04 -7.79 -4.73
N LYS A 164 9.29 -7.61 -5.17
CA LYS A 164 9.67 -7.73 -6.58
C LYS A 164 9.35 -9.12 -7.15
N LYS A 165 9.66 -10.18 -6.41
CA LYS A 165 9.33 -11.55 -6.84
C LYS A 165 7.82 -11.79 -6.85
N VAL A 166 7.09 -11.23 -5.89
CA VAL A 166 5.62 -11.29 -5.87
C VAL A 166 5.02 -10.59 -7.09
N ASN A 167 5.53 -9.41 -7.45
CA ASN A 167 5.10 -8.71 -8.66
C ASN A 167 5.38 -9.53 -9.94
N LEU A 168 6.53 -10.21 -10.02
CA LEU A 168 6.82 -11.11 -11.15
C LEU A 168 5.83 -12.28 -11.22
N ILE A 169 5.46 -12.86 -10.06
CA ILE A 169 4.42 -13.91 -9.99
C ILE A 169 3.10 -13.36 -10.50
N LEU A 170 2.69 -12.16 -10.05
CA LEU A 170 1.46 -11.51 -10.50
C LEU A 170 1.46 -11.19 -12.00
N GLN A 171 2.57 -10.73 -12.54
CA GLN A 171 2.70 -10.45 -13.98
C GLN A 171 2.55 -11.73 -14.80
N LYS A 172 3.10 -12.84 -14.30
CA LYS A 172 3.12 -14.12 -15.02
C LYS A 172 1.79 -14.88 -14.91
N PHE A 173 1.17 -14.90 -13.72
CA PHE A 173 0.03 -15.75 -13.42
C PHE A 173 -1.28 -14.98 -13.17
N ARG A 174 -1.26 -13.65 -13.09
CA ARG A 174 -2.42 -12.76 -12.90
C ARG A 174 -3.30 -13.20 -11.72
N SER A 175 -4.62 -13.38 -11.96
CA SER A 175 -5.61 -13.79 -10.96
C SER A 175 -5.33 -15.17 -10.34
N ASP A 176 -4.70 -16.06 -11.08
CA ASP A 176 -4.45 -17.44 -10.66
C ASP A 176 -3.20 -17.57 -9.76
N SER A 177 -2.52 -16.45 -9.52
CA SER A 177 -1.26 -16.42 -8.77
C SER A 177 -1.38 -17.03 -7.37
N VAL A 178 -2.47 -16.76 -6.65
CA VAL A 178 -2.69 -17.26 -5.28
C VAL A 178 -2.92 -18.77 -5.30
N GLU A 179 -3.74 -19.24 -6.22
CA GLU A 179 -4.08 -20.67 -6.34
C GLU A 179 -2.86 -21.51 -6.71
N ILE A 180 -2.07 -21.04 -7.68
CA ILE A 180 -0.82 -21.71 -8.11
C ILE A 180 0.19 -21.82 -6.97
N VAL A 181 0.31 -20.77 -6.15
CA VAL A 181 1.28 -20.74 -5.04
C VAL A 181 0.81 -21.59 -3.86
N ARG A 182 -0.50 -21.71 -3.61
CA ARG A 182 -1.07 -22.53 -2.53
C ARG A 182 -1.01 -24.03 -2.82
N HIS A 183 -1.04 -24.45 -4.09
CA HIS A 183 -1.10 -25.85 -4.49
C HIS A 183 0.26 -26.46 -4.88
N ARG A 184 1.37 -25.81 -4.57
CA ARG A 184 2.72 -26.35 -4.69
C ARG A 184 3.42 -26.39 -3.32
#